data_7aa1208e56d3f2cc590fcbbfc4e66fc1
#
_entry.id   7aa1208e56d3f2cc590fcbbfc4e66fc1
#
_cell.length_a   1.000
_cell.length_b   1.000
_cell.length_c   1.000
_cell.angle_alpha   90.00
_cell.angle_beta   90.00
_cell.angle_gamma   90.00
#
_symmetry.space_group_name_H-M   'P 1'
#
loop_
_entity.id
_entity.type
_entity.pdbx_description
1 polymer ?
#
loop_
_entity_poly.entity_id
_entity_poly.type
_entity_poly.pdbx_seq_one_letter_code
_entity_poly.pdbx_strand_id
1 'polypeptide(L)'
;MHRLYENQDISVFWNSDKCRHARRCVTGCPRVFDFARKPWIDLSKDDTQNIWKAIKECPSGALDIVYNHDIIVKPDKENHRSIAMDKDMIIGECDYTEDDESITIYHTEVNGEYGGKGIAKRLVYKILEYADKACKKVNSTCSYATKVLEEQ
;
A
#
# COMPACT_ATOMS: atom_id res chain seq x y z
N MET A 1 5.13 -1.40 -10.50
CA MET A 1 4.78 -2.46 -9.53
C MET A 1 4.54 -1.88 -8.16
N HIS A 2 3.44 -2.24 -7.56
CA HIS A 2 3.02 -1.75 -6.24
C HIS A 2 3.10 -2.88 -5.22
N ARG A 3 3.68 -2.60 -4.07
CA ARG A 3 3.74 -3.54 -2.95
C ARG A 3 3.40 -2.84 -1.64
N LEU A 4 2.79 -3.57 -0.74
CA LEU A 4 2.45 -3.10 0.59
C LEU A 4 3.10 -4.02 1.62
N TYR A 5 3.94 -3.45 2.47
CA TYR A 5 4.60 -4.16 3.55
C TYR A 5 4.01 -3.66 4.86
N GLU A 6 3.47 -4.57 5.66
CA GLU A 6 2.77 -4.20 6.88
C GLU A 6 3.28 -5.00 8.08
N ASN A 7 3.31 -4.35 9.24
CA ASN A 7 3.39 -5.02 10.52
C ASN A 7 2.22 -4.54 11.38
N GLN A 8 2.26 -4.78 12.69
CA GLN A 8 1.19 -4.39 13.59
C GLN A 8 1.02 -2.87 13.67
N ASP A 9 2.08 -2.09 13.51
CA ASP A 9 2.11 -0.65 13.77
C ASP A 9 2.04 0.21 12.53
N ILE A 10 2.67 -0.22 11.42
CA ILE A 10 2.87 0.60 10.22
C ILE A 10 2.59 -0.17 8.94
N SER A 11 2.27 0.60 7.90
CA SER A 11 2.19 0.13 6.52
C SER A 11 3.15 0.92 5.66
N VAL A 12 3.96 0.23 4.87
CA VAL A 12 4.95 0.82 3.97
C VAL A 12 4.53 0.53 2.54
N PHE A 13 4.38 1.60 1.75
CA PHE A 13 3.99 1.54 0.35
C PHE A 13 5.25 1.60 -0.52
N TRP A 14 5.36 0.69 -1.45
CA TRP A 14 6.46 0.63 -2.40
C TRP A 14 5.93 0.69 -3.84
N ASN A 15 6.42 1.67 -4.60
CA ASN A 15 6.14 1.78 -6.03
C ASN A 15 7.48 1.79 -6.78
N SER A 16 7.83 0.66 -7.38
CA SER A 16 9.11 0.50 -8.06
C SER A 16 9.28 1.44 -9.26
N ASP A 17 8.17 1.86 -9.87
CA ASP A 17 8.21 2.74 -11.04
C ASP A 17 8.71 4.15 -10.70
N LYS A 18 8.57 4.56 -9.45
CA LYS A 18 9.07 5.85 -8.96
C LYS A 18 10.50 5.81 -8.43
N CYS A 19 11.05 4.63 -8.18
CA CYS A 19 12.37 4.53 -7.54
C CYS A 19 13.47 5.06 -8.46
N ARG A 20 14.26 6.00 -7.95
CA ARG A 20 15.41 6.58 -8.64
C ARG A 20 16.75 5.97 -8.20
N HIS A 21 16.69 4.92 -7.42
CA HIS A 21 17.87 4.23 -6.88
C HIS A 21 18.84 5.13 -6.11
N ALA A 22 18.29 6.14 -5.41
CA ALA A 22 19.10 7.04 -4.58
C ALA A 22 19.74 6.34 -3.38
N ARG A 23 19.26 5.13 -3.03
CA ARG A 23 19.76 4.27 -1.96
C ARG A 23 19.71 4.86 -0.56
N ARG A 24 18.94 5.91 -0.35
CA ARG A 24 18.80 6.51 0.98
C ARG A 24 18.11 5.57 1.97
N CYS A 25 17.16 4.75 1.49
CA CYS A 25 16.51 3.72 2.31
C CYS A 25 17.51 2.67 2.79
N VAL A 26 18.36 2.16 1.90
CA VAL A 26 19.36 1.14 2.24
C VAL A 26 20.45 1.72 3.15
N THR A 27 20.87 2.96 2.91
CA THR A 27 21.86 3.63 3.75
C THR A 27 21.31 3.99 5.12
N GLY A 28 20.07 4.47 5.18
CA GLY A 28 19.44 4.91 6.44
C GLY A 28 18.99 3.76 7.33
N CYS A 29 18.57 2.64 6.74
CA CYS A 29 18.05 1.50 7.50
C CYS A 29 18.42 0.18 6.81
N PRO A 30 19.72 -0.21 6.84
CA PRO A 30 20.22 -1.34 6.06
C PRO A 30 19.68 -2.70 6.51
N ARG A 31 19.18 -2.80 7.73
CA ARG A 31 18.60 -4.06 8.23
C ARG A 31 17.24 -4.32 7.60
N VAL A 32 16.47 -3.28 7.36
CA VAL A 32 15.11 -3.35 6.80
C VAL A 32 15.15 -3.43 5.27
N PHE A 33 15.98 -2.59 4.64
CA PHE A 33 16.08 -2.44 3.20
C PHE A 33 17.36 -3.09 2.67
N ASP A 34 17.22 -4.29 2.12
CA ASP A 34 18.36 -5.08 1.62
C ASP A 34 17.99 -5.69 0.26
N PHE A 35 18.57 -5.15 -0.82
CA PHE A 35 18.31 -5.62 -2.17
C PHE A 35 18.75 -7.06 -2.43
N ALA A 36 19.66 -7.59 -1.61
CA ALA A 36 20.14 -8.97 -1.75
C ALA A 36 19.16 -9.99 -1.16
N ARG A 37 18.15 -9.54 -0.43
CA ARG A 37 17.20 -10.40 0.27
C ARG A 37 15.83 -10.38 -0.44
N LYS A 38 15.05 -11.45 -0.26
CA LYS A 38 13.63 -11.52 -0.69
C LYS A 38 12.76 -11.93 0.50
N PRO A 39 11.77 -11.10 0.91
CA PRO A 39 11.53 -9.75 0.40
C PRO A 39 12.65 -8.79 0.80
N TRP A 40 12.92 -7.79 -0.03
CA TRP A 40 13.99 -6.84 0.23
C TRP A 40 13.68 -5.87 1.38
N ILE A 41 12.40 -5.72 1.71
CA ILE A 41 11.93 -4.93 2.84
C ILE A 41 11.44 -5.90 3.93
N ASP A 42 12.03 -5.81 5.11
CA ASP A 42 11.62 -6.60 6.28
C ASP A 42 11.47 -5.66 7.48
N LEU A 43 10.24 -5.33 7.81
CA LEU A 43 9.90 -4.36 8.85
C LEU A 43 10.24 -4.85 10.27
N SER A 44 10.49 -6.14 10.45
CA SER A 44 10.85 -6.72 11.75
C SER A 44 12.29 -6.45 12.17
N LYS A 45 13.13 -5.92 11.27
CA LYS A 45 14.58 -5.79 11.48
C LYS A 45 15.03 -4.49 12.13
N ASP A 46 14.12 -3.53 12.32
CA ASP A 46 14.45 -2.28 13.00
C ASP A 46 13.18 -1.70 13.61
N ASP A 47 13.32 -0.60 14.38
CA ASP A 47 12.16 0.03 15.01
C ASP A 47 11.43 0.98 14.04
N THR A 48 10.20 1.32 14.41
CA THR A 48 9.31 2.15 13.60
C THR A 48 9.91 3.53 13.31
N GLN A 49 10.59 4.15 14.27
CA GLN A 49 11.17 5.49 14.10
C GLN A 49 12.28 5.51 13.08
N ASN A 50 13.17 4.50 13.12
CA ASN A 50 14.26 4.39 12.15
C ASN A 50 13.74 4.12 10.75
N ILE A 51 12.74 3.26 10.61
CA ILE A 51 12.08 2.97 9.33
C ILE A 51 11.42 4.24 8.78
N TRP A 52 10.67 4.95 9.62
CA TRP A 52 10.01 6.20 9.24
C TRP A 52 10.99 7.22 8.70
N LYS A 53 12.08 7.45 9.42
CA LYS A 53 13.11 8.39 9.01
C LYS A 53 13.73 8.02 7.66
N ALA A 54 14.08 6.74 7.46
CA ALA A 54 14.67 6.28 6.22
C ALA A 54 13.72 6.47 5.02
N ILE A 55 12.42 6.20 5.21
CA ILE A 55 11.42 6.36 4.15
C ILE A 55 11.21 7.82 3.79
N LYS A 56 11.18 8.71 4.78
CA LYS A 56 11.01 10.16 4.52
C LYS A 56 12.20 10.76 3.76
N GLU A 57 13.33 10.10 3.73
CA GLU A 57 14.49 10.52 2.94
C GLU A 57 14.43 10.05 1.47
N CYS A 58 13.44 9.24 1.09
CA CYS A 58 13.29 8.80 -0.31
C CYS A 58 12.89 9.99 -1.20
N PRO A 59 13.77 10.43 -2.14
CA PRO A 59 13.53 11.66 -2.88
C PRO A 59 12.44 11.53 -3.94
N SER A 60 12.15 10.33 -4.41
CA SER A 60 11.18 10.10 -5.49
C SER A 60 9.76 9.83 -4.99
N GLY A 61 9.58 9.58 -3.69
CA GLY A 61 8.29 9.14 -3.15
C GLY A 61 7.93 7.70 -3.50
N ALA A 62 8.91 6.91 -3.97
CA ALA A 62 8.70 5.49 -4.25
C ALA A 62 8.32 4.70 -2.99
N LEU A 63 8.81 5.14 -1.84
CA LEU A 63 8.45 4.63 -0.53
C LEU A 63 7.60 5.66 0.21
N ASP A 64 6.54 5.20 0.85
CA ASP A 64 5.71 6.00 1.73
C ASP A 64 5.33 5.16 2.94
N ILE A 65 4.92 5.79 4.02
CA ILE A 65 4.64 5.12 5.29
C ILE A 65 3.48 5.79 6.01
N VAL A 66 2.64 4.98 6.63
CA VAL A 66 1.56 5.45 7.50
C VAL A 66 1.47 4.57 8.74
N TYR A 67 0.95 5.12 9.83
CA TYR A 67 0.56 4.31 11.00
C TYR A 67 -0.74 3.58 10.72
N ASN A 68 -0.86 2.35 11.23
CA ASN A 68 -2.05 1.51 11.04
C ASN A 68 -3.22 1.89 11.94
N HIS A 69 -2.98 2.55 13.07
CA HIS A 69 -4.02 2.93 14.03
C HIS A 69 -4.93 1.77 14.45
N ASP A 70 -4.35 0.56 14.57
CA ASP A 70 -5.07 -0.69 14.88
C ASP A 70 -6.12 -1.08 13.82
N ILE A 71 -6.07 -0.48 12.64
CA ILE A 71 -6.95 -0.80 11.51
C ILE A 71 -6.31 -1.91 10.67
N ILE A 72 -7.07 -2.95 10.39
CA ILE A 72 -6.63 -4.07 9.55
C ILE A 72 -7.23 -3.90 8.15
N VAL A 73 -6.38 -3.90 7.13
CA VAL A 73 -6.83 -3.89 5.73
C VAL A 73 -6.55 -5.25 5.12
N LYS A 74 -7.57 -5.86 4.54
CA LYS A 74 -7.46 -7.20 3.97
C LYS A 74 -8.28 -7.34 2.69
N PRO A 75 -7.93 -8.32 1.83
CA PRO A 75 -8.73 -8.59 0.64
C PRO A 75 -10.04 -9.28 1.01
N ASP A 76 -11.09 -8.97 0.28
CA ASP A 76 -12.39 -9.64 0.33
C ASP A 76 -12.76 -10.03 -1.11
N LYS A 77 -12.12 -11.10 -1.60
CA LYS A 77 -12.23 -11.52 -3.00
C LYS A 77 -13.62 -12.00 -3.38
N GLU A 78 -14.36 -12.57 -2.45
CA GLU A 78 -15.72 -13.04 -2.70
C GLU A 78 -16.66 -11.90 -3.09
N ASN A 79 -16.43 -10.70 -2.55
CA ASN A 79 -17.21 -9.51 -2.82
C ASN A 79 -16.52 -8.54 -3.78
N HIS A 80 -15.39 -8.93 -4.38
CA HIS A 80 -14.60 -8.11 -5.31
C HIS A 80 -14.24 -6.75 -4.71
N ARG A 81 -13.61 -6.77 -3.53
CA ARG A 81 -13.18 -5.56 -2.84
C ARG A 81 -12.03 -5.82 -1.88
N SER A 82 -11.39 -4.77 -1.40
CA SER A 82 -10.60 -4.79 -0.17
C SER A 82 -11.40 -4.09 0.92
N ILE A 83 -11.20 -4.48 2.16
CA ILE A 83 -11.92 -3.91 3.30
C ILE A 83 -10.95 -3.45 4.39
N ALA A 84 -11.34 -2.40 5.12
CA ALA A 84 -10.65 -1.92 6.30
C ALA A 84 -11.52 -2.18 7.51
N MET A 85 -10.95 -2.79 8.54
CA MET A 85 -11.67 -3.21 9.74
C MET A 85 -11.11 -2.51 10.98
N ASP A 86 -12.01 -1.96 11.77
CA ASP A 86 -11.73 -1.57 13.15
C ASP A 86 -12.40 -2.62 14.05
N LYS A 87 -11.60 -3.57 14.58
CA LYS A 87 -12.08 -4.76 15.28
C LYS A 87 -13.05 -5.55 14.38
N ASP A 88 -14.32 -5.66 14.74
CA ASP A 88 -15.32 -6.40 13.98
C ASP A 88 -16.11 -5.54 13.00
N MET A 89 -15.81 -4.23 12.93
CA MET A 89 -16.56 -3.30 12.11
C MET A 89 -15.81 -2.93 10.82
N ILE A 90 -16.49 -3.02 9.69
CA ILE A 90 -15.95 -2.56 8.41
C ILE A 90 -16.10 -1.04 8.36
N ILE A 91 -14.97 -0.33 8.25
CA ILE A 91 -14.94 1.14 8.25
C ILE A 91 -14.51 1.72 6.90
N GLY A 92 -14.17 0.88 5.96
CA GLY A 92 -13.80 1.31 4.62
C GLY A 92 -13.76 0.16 3.64
N GLU A 93 -13.88 0.49 2.36
CA GLU A 93 -13.85 -0.48 1.28
C GLU A 93 -13.32 0.14 -0.01
N CYS A 94 -12.77 -0.71 -0.87
CA CYS A 94 -12.39 -0.35 -2.23
C CYS A 94 -12.89 -1.45 -3.14
N ASP A 95 -13.83 -1.12 -4.01
CA ASP A 95 -14.56 -2.08 -4.83
C ASP A 95 -14.04 -2.09 -6.27
N TYR A 96 -13.99 -3.27 -6.85
CA TYR A 96 -13.52 -3.45 -8.22
C TYR A 96 -14.37 -4.47 -8.98
N THR A 97 -14.28 -4.39 -10.30
CA THR A 97 -14.74 -5.46 -11.20
C THR A 97 -13.51 -6.11 -11.82
N GLU A 98 -13.64 -7.36 -12.19
CA GLU A 98 -12.53 -8.16 -12.71
C GLU A 98 -12.96 -8.94 -13.95
N ASP A 99 -12.12 -8.91 -14.98
CA ASP A 99 -12.23 -9.81 -16.14
C ASP A 99 -10.91 -10.60 -16.29
N ASP A 100 -10.75 -11.33 -17.39
CA ASP A 100 -9.56 -12.19 -17.59
C ASP A 100 -8.26 -11.38 -17.71
N GLU A 101 -8.31 -10.12 -18.11
CA GLU A 101 -7.15 -9.29 -18.42
C GLU A 101 -6.96 -8.11 -17.47
N SER A 102 -8.02 -7.65 -16.83
CA SER A 102 -7.98 -6.40 -16.09
C SER A 102 -8.85 -6.39 -14.83
N ILE A 103 -8.52 -5.45 -13.97
CA ILE A 103 -9.30 -5.08 -12.78
C ILE A 103 -9.62 -3.61 -12.91
N THR A 104 -10.88 -3.25 -12.67
CA THR A 104 -11.33 -1.86 -12.70
C THR A 104 -11.86 -1.46 -11.33
N ILE A 105 -11.18 -0.52 -10.68
CA ILE A 105 -11.60 0.03 -9.38
C ILE A 105 -12.63 1.13 -9.67
N TYR A 106 -13.83 0.98 -9.14
CA TYR A 106 -14.91 1.92 -9.40
C TYR A 106 -15.40 2.68 -8.17
N HIS A 107 -15.01 2.27 -6.96
CA HIS A 107 -15.46 2.92 -5.73
C HIS A 107 -14.46 2.71 -4.60
N THR A 108 -14.17 3.78 -3.85
CA THR A 108 -13.38 3.74 -2.63
C THR A 108 -14.06 4.60 -1.59
N GLU A 109 -14.31 4.05 -0.42
CA GLU A 109 -14.97 4.75 0.67
C GLU A 109 -14.31 4.42 2.00
N VAL A 110 -14.11 5.43 2.83
CA VAL A 110 -13.65 5.28 4.21
C VAL A 110 -14.55 6.15 5.09
N ASN A 111 -15.01 5.61 6.21
CA ASN A 111 -15.79 6.36 7.17
C ASN A 111 -15.05 7.63 7.57
N GLY A 112 -15.74 8.77 7.56
CA GLY A 112 -15.15 10.10 7.77
C GLY A 112 -14.42 10.25 9.11
N GLU A 113 -14.80 9.50 10.14
CA GLU A 113 -14.10 9.49 11.43
C GLU A 113 -12.67 8.95 11.33
N TYR A 114 -12.38 8.22 10.28
CA TYR A 114 -11.06 7.60 10.04
C TYR A 114 -10.27 8.33 8.94
N GLY A 115 -10.70 9.51 8.55
CA GLY A 115 -10.03 10.30 7.51
C GLY A 115 -8.62 10.73 7.91
N GLY A 116 -7.75 10.92 6.91
CA GLY A 116 -6.39 11.41 7.12
C GLY A 116 -5.39 10.39 7.67
N LYS A 117 -5.76 9.10 7.72
CA LYS A 117 -4.92 8.02 8.29
C LYS A 117 -4.28 7.12 7.24
N GLY A 118 -4.41 7.44 5.95
CA GLY A 118 -3.86 6.64 4.86
C GLY A 118 -4.59 5.33 4.58
N ILE A 119 -5.78 5.13 5.14
CA ILE A 119 -6.53 3.88 5.01
C ILE A 119 -6.98 3.65 3.57
N ALA A 120 -7.45 4.70 2.88
CA ALA A 120 -7.87 4.59 1.50
C ALA A 120 -6.72 4.15 0.59
N LYS A 121 -5.53 4.67 0.80
CA LYS A 121 -4.32 4.25 0.06
C LYS A 121 -3.97 2.79 0.32
N ARG A 122 -4.09 2.33 1.56
CA ARG A 122 -3.88 0.93 1.92
C ARG A 122 -4.88 0.02 1.20
N LEU A 123 -6.15 0.44 1.13
CA LEU A 123 -7.21 -0.30 0.43
C LEU A 123 -6.89 -0.45 -1.06
N VAL A 124 -6.50 0.63 -1.72
CA VAL A 124 -6.13 0.62 -3.14
C VAL A 124 -4.91 -0.27 -3.37
N TYR A 125 -3.87 -0.14 -2.55
CA TYR A 125 -2.65 -0.94 -2.68
C TYR A 125 -2.88 -2.44 -2.53
N LYS A 126 -3.85 -2.87 -1.70
CA LYS A 126 -4.22 -4.29 -1.62
C LYS A 126 -4.71 -4.83 -2.96
N ILE A 127 -5.48 -4.04 -3.69
CA ILE A 127 -5.97 -4.42 -5.02
C ILE A 127 -4.84 -4.37 -6.05
N LEU A 128 -3.97 -3.35 -6.00
CA LEU A 128 -2.82 -3.25 -6.91
C LEU A 128 -1.87 -4.42 -6.74
N GLU A 129 -1.63 -4.85 -5.51
CA GLU A 129 -0.80 -6.00 -5.21
C GLU A 129 -1.42 -7.29 -5.74
N TYR A 130 -2.71 -7.48 -5.56
CA TYR A 130 -3.44 -8.61 -6.12
C TYR A 130 -3.35 -8.62 -7.67
N ALA A 131 -3.56 -7.48 -8.30
CA ALA A 131 -3.49 -7.35 -9.75
C ALA A 131 -2.09 -7.70 -10.29
N ASP A 132 -1.04 -7.22 -9.62
CA ASP A 132 0.33 -7.55 -9.99
C ASP A 132 0.61 -9.05 -9.92
N LYS A 133 0.13 -9.72 -8.88
CA LYS A 133 0.28 -11.18 -8.72
C LYS A 133 -0.51 -11.96 -9.76
N ALA A 134 -1.66 -11.43 -10.18
CA ALA A 134 -2.50 -12.06 -11.20
C ALA A 134 -2.11 -11.67 -12.62
N CYS A 135 -1.09 -10.82 -12.79
CA CYS A 135 -0.65 -10.28 -14.07
C CYS A 135 -1.76 -9.55 -14.83
N LYS A 136 -2.59 -8.81 -14.11
CA LYS A 136 -3.71 -8.05 -14.67
C LYS A 136 -3.43 -6.56 -14.68
N LYS A 137 -3.98 -5.87 -15.69
CA LYS A 137 -3.95 -4.41 -15.74
C LYS A 137 -4.95 -3.83 -14.75
N VAL A 138 -4.65 -2.65 -14.22
CA VAL A 138 -5.56 -1.93 -13.34
C VAL A 138 -6.05 -0.67 -14.03
N ASN A 139 -7.37 -0.53 -14.11
CA ASN A 139 -8.06 0.66 -14.57
C ASN A 139 -8.83 1.26 -13.38
N SER A 140 -9.21 2.52 -13.49
CA SER A 140 -9.98 3.17 -12.43
C SER A 140 -11.00 4.13 -13.01
N THR A 141 -12.25 4.05 -12.50
CA THR A 141 -13.26 5.06 -12.69
C THR A 141 -13.54 5.81 -11.38
N CYS A 142 -12.91 5.41 -10.29
CA CYS A 142 -12.95 6.08 -8.99
C CYS A 142 -11.92 7.21 -8.96
N SER A 143 -12.33 8.42 -8.62
CA SER A 143 -11.42 9.59 -8.58
C SER A 143 -10.24 9.40 -7.64
N TYR A 144 -10.46 8.79 -6.49
CA TYR A 144 -9.37 8.55 -5.52
C TYR A 144 -8.36 7.53 -6.05
N ALA A 145 -8.84 6.39 -6.55
CA ALA A 145 -7.96 5.36 -7.09
C ALA A 145 -7.18 5.86 -8.31
N THR A 146 -7.83 6.65 -9.17
CA THR A 146 -7.18 7.30 -10.31
C THR A 146 -6.02 8.18 -9.83
N LYS A 147 -6.24 8.96 -8.78
CA LYS A 147 -5.19 9.81 -8.19
C LYS A 147 -4.02 8.98 -7.68
N VAL A 148 -4.27 7.89 -6.98
CA VAL A 148 -3.21 6.99 -6.50
C VAL A 148 -2.40 6.42 -7.68
N LEU A 149 -3.06 6.00 -8.75
CA LEU A 149 -2.41 5.48 -9.94
C LEU A 149 -1.59 6.55 -10.67
N GLU A 150 -2.06 7.80 -10.70
CA GLU A 150 -1.38 8.93 -11.36
C GLU A 150 -0.18 9.45 -10.56
N GLU A 151 -0.06 9.17 -9.29
CA GLU A 151 1.11 9.50 -8.47
C GLU A 151 2.36 8.69 -8.85
N GLN A 152 2.24 7.84 -9.84
CA GLN A 152 3.35 7.02 -10.35
C GLN A 152 4.35 7.81 -11.18
#